data_04c85d3e6b1d9b84cda7b94e6322ccd8
#
_entry.id   04c85d3e6b1d9b84cda7b94e6322ccd8
#
_cell.length_a   1.000
_cell.length_b   1.000
_cell.length_c   1.000
_cell.angle_alpha   90.00
_cell.angle_beta   90.00
_cell.angle_gamma   90.00
#
_symmetry.space_group_name_H-M   'P 1'
#
loop_
_entity.id
_entity.type
_entity.pdbx_description
1 polymer ?
#
loop_
_entity_poly.entity_id
_entity_poly.type
_entity_poly.pdbx_seq_one_letter_code
_entity_poly.pdbx_strand_id
1 'polypeptide(L)'
;MQSPRLSSHRGVALIEFALILPLLLILTFITTEFGRALYQYNTLTKAVRDASRYLSVQDPSIATSDPQGLINNAKNLVVFGNVANTGSPLAVGLSVSQVPKPTWQHAGASPVINTVTIRIAGCATSAPPCYKFTPLISGAFGVNFGTVNFADISA
;
A
#
# COMPACT_ATOMS: atom_id res chain seq x y z
N MET A 1 54.77 40.68 -20.26
CA MET A 1 54.16 39.44 -19.72
C MET A 1 52.68 39.73 -19.42
N GLN A 2 51.78 39.25 -20.26
CA GLN A 2 50.33 39.37 -20.03
C GLN A 2 49.87 38.15 -19.24
N SER A 3 49.34 38.35 -18.02
CA SER A 3 48.73 37.29 -17.24
C SER A 3 47.42 36.85 -17.92
N PRO A 4 47.18 35.55 -18.11
CA PRO A 4 45.93 35.07 -18.67
C PRO A 4 44.79 35.41 -17.70
N ARG A 5 43.79 36.19 -18.15
CA ARG A 5 42.55 36.39 -17.43
C ARG A 5 41.80 35.03 -17.41
N LEU A 6 41.85 34.38 -16.29
CA LEU A 6 40.99 33.20 -16.04
C LEU A 6 39.53 33.67 -16.12
N SER A 7 38.88 33.41 -17.25
CA SER A 7 37.51 33.80 -17.52
C SER A 7 36.57 33.12 -16.50
N SER A 8 35.70 33.92 -15.93
CA SER A 8 34.73 33.56 -14.88
C SER A 8 33.59 32.68 -15.43
N HIS A 9 33.87 31.46 -15.89
CA HIS A 9 32.85 30.48 -16.28
C HIS A 9 32.18 29.79 -15.09
N ARG A 10 32.66 29.98 -13.87
CA ARG A 10 32.14 29.40 -12.65
C ARG A 10 30.72 29.90 -12.31
N GLY A 11 30.40 31.17 -12.63
CA GLY A 11 29.07 31.73 -12.40
C GLY A 11 27.99 31.16 -13.33
N VAL A 12 28.32 30.88 -14.58
CA VAL A 12 27.38 30.30 -15.56
C VAL A 12 27.01 28.88 -15.16
N ALA A 13 27.97 28.05 -14.79
CA ALA A 13 27.74 26.68 -14.34
C ALA A 13 26.84 26.61 -13.07
N LEU A 14 26.97 27.59 -12.15
CA LEU A 14 26.11 27.67 -10.97
C LEU A 14 24.65 27.99 -11.32
N ILE A 15 24.42 28.87 -12.28
CA ILE A 15 23.06 29.22 -12.75
C ILE A 15 22.45 28.01 -13.47
N GLU A 16 23.19 27.35 -14.33
CA GLU A 16 22.76 26.14 -15.04
C GLU A 16 22.38 25.02 -14.06
N PHE A 17 23.22 24.75 -13.05
CA PHE A 17 22.94 23.81 -12.00
C PHE A 17 21.69 24.19 -11.19
N ALA A 18 21.55 25.47 -10.84
CA ALA A 18 20.39 25.96 -10.09
C ALA A 18 19.05 25.79 -10.84
N LEU A 19 19.07 25.85 -12.18
CA LEU A 19 17.90 25.61 -13.01
C LEU A 19 17.55 24.12 -13.14
N ILE A 20 18.56 23.24 -13.16
CA ILE A 20 18.36 21.79 -13.31
C ILE A 20 18.01 21.14 -11.95
N LEU A 21 18.53 21.67 -10.84
CA LEU A 21 18.36 21.11 -9.51
C LEU A 21 16.90 20.83 -9.11
N PRO A 22 15.94 21.76 -9.29
CA PRO A 22 14.54 21.49 -8.96
C PRO A 22 13.96 20.31 -9.72
N LEU A 23 14.31 20.17 -11.01
CA LEU A 23 13.85 19.04 -11.84
C LEU A 23 14.38 17.70 -11.33
N LEU A 24 15.69 17.65 -10.96
CA LEU A 24 16.30 16.45 -10.40
C LEU A 24 15.67 16.07 -9.04
N LEU A 25 15.36 17.06 -8.19
CA LEU A 25 14.72 16.83 -6.92
C LEU A 25 13.30 16.27 -7.09
N ILE A 26 12.49 16.82 -8.01
CA ILE A 26 11.16 16.31 -8.32
C ILE A 26 11.23 14.85 -8.78
N LEU A 27 12.14 14.52 -9.69
CA LEU A 27 12.35 13.16 -10.17
C LEU A 27 12.73 12.20 -9.03
N THR A 28 13.62 12.62 -8.14
CA THR A 28 14.04 11.84 -6.97
C THR A 28 12.86 11.58 -6.03
N PHE A 29 12.03 12.58 -5.75
CA PHE A 29 10.85 12.44 -4.89
C PHE A 29 9.82 11.48 -5.50
N ILE A 30 9.51 11.62 -6.79
CA ILE A 30 8.59 10.72 -7.49
C ILE A 30 9.09 9.28 -7.43
N THR A 31 10.36 9.04 -7.71
CA THR A 31 10.96 7.70 -7.70
C THR A 31 10.89 7.08 -6.29
N THR A 32 11.20 7.86 -5.26
CA THR A 32 11.16 7.41 -3.87
C THR A 32 9.73 7.07 -3.43
N GLU A 33 8.75 7.93 -3.73
CA GLU A 33 7.35 7.69 -3.37
C GLU A 33 6.76 6.50 -4.14
N PHE A 34 7.12 6.31 -5.39
CA PHE A 34 6.71 5.15 -6.17
C PHE A 34 7.29 3.85 -5.60
N GLY A 35 8.59 3.85 -5.24
CA GLY A 35 9.21 2.70 -4.57
C GLY A 35 8.52 2.35 -3.26
N ARG A 36 8.13 3.37 -2.47
CA ARG A 36 7.37 3.19 -1.23
C ARG A 36 5.98 2.62 -1.48
N ALA A 37 5.29 3.09 -2.52
CA ALA A 37 3.97 2.56 -2.91
C ALA A 37 4.05 1.07 -3.29
N LEU A 38 5.03 0.68 -4.09
CA LEU A 38 5.27 -0.71 -4.47
C LEU A 38 5.62 -1.59 -3.25
N TYR A 39 6.45 -1.09 -2.34
CA TYR A 39 6.77 -1.80 -1.11
C TYR A 39 5.51 -2.06 -0.26
N GLN A 40 4.68 -1.03 -0.06
CA GLN A 40 3.42 -1.17 0.68
C GLN A 40 2.48 -2.16 -0.01
N TYR A 41 2.30 -2.06 -1.32
CA TYR A 41 1.47 -2.98 -2.07
C TYR A 41 1.90 -4.45 -1.89
N ASN A 42 3.21 -4.72 -2.01
CA ASN A 42 3.76 -6.05 -1.80
C ASN A 42 3.57 -6.56 -0.36
N THR A 43 3.73 -5.68 0.62
CA THR A 43 3.51 -6.01 2.03
C THR A 43 2.05 -6.37 2.30
N LEU A 44 1.12 -5.57 1.77
CA LEU A 44 -0.32 -5.82 1.90
C LEU A 44 -0.76 -7.10 1.19
N THR A 45 -0.20 -7.38 0.01
CA THR A 45 -0.48 -8.63 -0.72
C THR A 45 -0.04 -9.86 0.10
N LYS A 46 1.12 -9.78 0.76
CA LYS A 46 1.58 -10.87 1.67
C LYS A 46 0.64 -11.02 2.86
N ALA A 47 0.27 -9.92 3.51
CA ALA A 47 -0.62 -9.94 4.67
C ALA A 47 -2.01 -10.53 4.34
N VAL A 48 -2.57 -10.21 3.18
CA VAL A 48 -3.85 -10.79 2.71
C VAL A 48 -3.71 -12.29 2.46
N ARG A 49 -2.60 -12.75 1.86
CA ARG A 49 -2.32 -14.18 1.68
C ARG A 49 -2.17 -14.93 3.00
N ASP A 50 -1.49 -14.34 3.98
CA ASP A 50 -1.33 -14.95 5.30
C ASP A 50 -2.68 -15.05 6.03
N ALA A 51 -3.53 -14.02 5.91
CA ALA A 51 -4.87 -14.04 6.47
C ALA A 51 -5.79 -15.06 5.76
N SER A 52 -5.67 -15.22 4.44
CA SER A 52 -6.43 -16.25 3.72
C SER A 52 -6.01 -17.65 4.11
N ARG A 53 -4.72 -17.89 4.31
CA ARG A 53 -4.21 -19.16 4.88
C ARG A 53 -4.74 -19.41 6.29
N TYR A 54 -4.74 -18.40 7.15
CA TYR A 54 -5.30 -18.50 8.49
C TYR A 54 -6.77 -18.91 8.47
N LEU A 55 -7.57 -18.33 7.56
CA LEU A 55 -9.00 -18.65 7.43
C LEU A 55 -9.23 -20.01 6.76
N SER A 56 -8.38 -20.46 5.86
CA SER A 56 -8.56 -21.69 5.10
C SER A 56 -8.52 -22.96 5.95
N VAL A 57 -7.90 -22.89 7.12
CA VAL A 57 -7.85 -24.02 8.09
C VAL A 57 -8.98 -23.96 9.12
N GLN A 58 -9.84 -22.93 9.07
CA GLN A 58 -10.99 -22.78 9.96
C GLN A 58 -12.22 -23.43 9.37
N ASP A 59 -13.18 -23.79 10.27
CA ASP A 59 -14.47 -24.30 9.83
C ASP A 59 -15.26 -23.22 9.07
N PRO A 60 -15.80 -23.51 7.88
CA PRO A 60 -16.61 -22.54 7.12
C PRO A 60 -17.85 -22.01 7.85
N SER A 61 -18.32 -22.69 8.91
CA SER A 61 -19.45 -22.23 9.74
C SER A 61 -19.20 -20.88 10.42
N ILE A 62 -17.95 -20.45 10.57
CA ILE A 62 -17.60 -19.10 11.05
C ILE A 62 -18.15 -17.98 10.15
N ALA A 63 -18.49 -18.28 8.91
CA ALA A 63 -19.15 -17.34 8.01
C ALA A 63 -20.49 -16.82 8.58
N THR A 64 -21.20 -17.68 9.28
CA THR A 64 -22.50 -17.39 9.92
C THR A 64 -22.39 -17.05 11.39
N SER A 65 -21.55 -17.77 12.13
CA SER A 65 -21.37 -17.58 13.56
C SER A 65 -19.88 -17.71 13.92
N ASP A 66 -19.29 -16.63 14.41
CA ASP A 66 -17.87 -16.56 14.78
C ASP A 66 -17.71 -16.22 16.28
N PRO A 67 -18.03 -17.18 17.19
CA PRO A 67 -17.97 -16.94 18.63
C PRO A 67 -16.54 -16.74 19.13
N GLN A 68 -15.53 -17.19 18.39
CA GLN A 68 -14.12 -17.07 18.74
C GLN A 68 -13.44 -15.82 18.17
N GLY A 69 -14.15 -15.05 17.33
CA GLY A 69 -13.62 -13.84 16.71
C GLY A 69 -12.53 -14.09 15.65
N LEU A 70 -12.52 -15.28 15.03
CA LEU A 70 -11.51 -15.69 14.05
C LEU A 70 -11.49 -14.78 12.82
N ILE A 71 -12.64 -14.24 12.42
CA ILE A 71 -12.73 -13.25 11.33
C ILE A 71 -12.01 -11.95 11.73
N ASN A 72 -12.20 -11.49 12.97
CA ASN A 72 -11.49 -10.31 13.44
C ASN A 72 -9.99 -10.55 13.56
N ASN A 73 -9.57 -11.74 14.01
CA ASN A 73 -8.17 -12.15 14.04
C ASN A 73 -7.55 -12.12 12.64
N ALA A 74 -8.27 -12.61 11.62
CA ALA A 74 -7.82 -12.55 10.22
C ALA A 74 -7.71 -11.10 9.72
N LYS A 75 -8.67 -10.22 10.05
CA LYS A 75 -8.61 -8.79 9.71
C LYS A 75 -7.42 -8.10 10.41
N ASN A 76 -7.17 -8.43 11.67
CA ASN A 76 -6.00 -7.92 12.41
C ASN A 76 -4.70 -8.38 11.76
N LEU A 77 -4.64 -9.63 11.29
CA LEU A 77 -3.48 -10.15 10.58
C LEU A 77 -3.21 -9.37 9.29
N VAL A 78 -4.25 -8.97 8.54
CA VAL A 78 -4.12 -8.11 7.36
C VAL A 78 -3.59 -6.72 7.73
N VAL A 79 -4.07 -6.13 8.81
CA VAL A 79 -3.77 -4.73 9.16
C VAL A 79 -2.48 -4.59 9.95
N PHE A 80 -2.24 -5.46 10.92
CA PHE A 80 -1.13 -5.36 11.88
C PHE A 80 -0.07 -6.46 11.71
N GLY A 81 -0.32 -7.48 10.86
CA GLY A 81 0.56 -8.64 10.75
C GLY A 81 0.52 -9.59 11.95
N ASN A 82 -0.42 -9.39 12.87
CA ASN A 82 -0.65 -10.25 14.04
C ASN A 82 -2.14 -10.30 14.42
N VAL A 83 -2.54 -11.35 15.12
CA VAL A 83 -3.95 -11.56 15.53
C VAL A 83 -4.35 -10.72 16.75
N ALA A 84 -3.39 -10.23 17.52
CA ALA A 84 -3.62 -9.57 18.81
C ALA A 84 -4.01 -8.08 18.67
N ASN A 85 -4.09 -7.54 17.46
CA ASN A 85 -4.36 -6.11 17.20
C ASN A 85 -3.36 -5.18 17.92
N THR A 86 -2.08 -5.56 17.92
CA THR A 86 -1.01 -4.81 18.58
C THR A 86 -0.03 -4.24 17.56
N GLY A 87 0.58 -3.10 17.90
CA GLY A 87 1.56 -2.44 17.03
C GLY A 87 0.97 -1.46 16.04
N SER A 88 1.80 -1.02 15.11
CA SER A 88 1.39 -0.09 14.05
C SER A 88 0.83 -0.85 12.85
N PRO A 89 -0.13 -0.28 12.11
CA PRO A 89 -0.58 -0.85 10.85
C PRO A 89 0.57 -1.06 9.86
N LEU A 90 0.50 -2.11 9.05
CA LEU A 90 1.51 -2.47 8.03
C LEU A 90 1.67 -1.40 6.95
N ALA A 91 0.65 -0.57 6.76
CA ALA A 91 0.70 0.57 5.86
C ALA A 91 0.03 1.79 6.48
N VAL A 92 0.56 2.97 6.18
CA VAL A 92 0.02 4.25 6.66
C VAL A 92 -1.42 4.45 6.16
N GLY A 93 -2.35 4.71 7.07
CA GLY A 93 -3.77 4.92 6.74
C GLY A 93 -4.57 3.63 6.57
N LEU A 94 -3.96 2.44 6.76
CA LEU A 94 -4.68 1.18 6.77
C LEU A 94 -5.40 0.97 8.11
N SER A 95 -6.66 0.53 8.04
CA SER A 95 -7.50 0.25 9.20
C SER A 95 -8.36 -1.00 8.99
N VAL A 96 -8.82 -1.60 10.07
CA VAL A 96 -9.67 -2.81 10.04
C VAL A 96 -11.00 -2.57 9.30
N SER A 97 -11.50 -1.34 9.29
CA SER A 97 -12.73 -0.97 8.56
C SER A 97 -12.61 -1.10 7.04
N GLN A 98 -11.38 -1.05 6.51
CA GLN A 98 -11.09 -1.20 5.09
C GLN A 98 -10.92 -2.68 4.66
N VAL A 99 -11.02 -3.61 5.61
CA VAL A 99 -11.02 -5.05 5.36
C VAL A 99 -12.45 -5.57 5.55
N PRO A 100 -13.23 -5.75 4.48
CA PRO A 100 -14.59 -6.27 4.56
C PRO A 100 -14.63 -7.67 5.17
N LYS A 101 -15.83 -8.15 5.48
CA LYS A 101 -16.01 -9.54 5.91
C LYS A 101 -15.53 -10.48 4.81
N PRO A 102 -14.74 -11.52 5.14
CA PRO A 102 -14.34 -12.54 4.18
C PRO A 102 -15.56 -13.22 3.55
N THR A 103 -15.44 -13.68 2.32
CA THR A 103 -16.47 -14.40 1.61
C THR A 103 -16.07 -15.86 1.43
N TRP A 104 -17.03 -16.77 1.69
CA TRP A 104 -16.87 -18.20 1.43
C TRP A 104 -17.67 -18.58 0.22
N GLN A 105 -17.09 -19.41 -0.63
CA GLN A 105 -17.71 -19.96 -1.81
C GLN A 105 -17.55 -21.48 -1.82
N HIS A 106 -18.56 -22.17 -2.33
CA HIS A 106 -18.52 -23.60 -2.55
C HIS A 106 -18.44 -23.86 -4.04
N ALA A 107 -17.43 -24.62 -4.46
CA ALA A 107 -17.21 -24.94 -5.87
C ALA A 107 -17.07 -26.45 -6.03
N GLY A 108 -17.54 -26.97 -7.18
CA GLY A 108 -17.50 -28.40 -7.50
C GLY A 108 -18.72 -29.18 -6.97
N ALA A 109 -18.93 -30.35 -7.56
CA ALA A 109 -20.05 -31.24 -7.20
C ALA A 109 -19.58 -32.41 -6.32
N SER A 110 -18.38 -32.94 -6.58
CA SER A 110 -17.78 -34.03 -5.79
C SER A 110 -16.28 -34.16 -6.11
N PRO A 111 -15.37 -33.77 -5.21
CA PRO A 111 -15.64 -33.17 -3.91
C PRO A 111 -16.09 -31.71 -4.01
N VAL A 112 -16.85 -31.25 -3.02
CA VAL A 112 -17.16 -29.84 -2.84
C VAL A 112 -15.92 -29.15 -2.25
N ILE A 113 -15.41 -28.13 -2.93
CA ILE A 113 -14.26 -27.36 -2.48
C ILE A 113 -14.75 -26.05 -1.86
N ASN A 114 -14.40 -25.82 -0.61
CA ASN A 114 -14.67 -24.56 0.07
C ASN A 114 -13.51 -23.61 -0.17
N THR A 115 -13.79 -22.44 -0.72
CA THR A 115 -12.81 -21.38 -0.90
C THR A 115 -13.17 -20.19 0.00
N VAL A 116 -12.17 -19.55 0.58
CA VAL A 116 -12.33 -18.31 1.34
C VAL A 116 -11.53 -17.20 0.68
N THR A 117 -12.15 -16.05 0.52
CA THR A 117 -11.50 -14.85 -0.02
C THR A 117 -11.55 -13.73 1.02
N ILE A 118 -10.40 -13.18 1.36
CA ILE A 118 -10.27 -11.96 2.15
C ILE A 118 -9.64 -10.87 1.30
N ARG A 119 -10.04 -9.61 1.50
CA ARG A 119 -9.54 -8.49 0.69
C ARG A 119 -9.38 -7.22 1.51
N ILE A 120 -8.50 -6.34 1.05
CA ILE A 120 -8.48 -4.93 1.40
C ILE A 120 -9.26 -4.20 0.33
N ALA A 121 -10.26 -3.42 0.73
CA ALA A 121 -11.03 -2.60 -0.20
C ALA A 121 -10.17 -1.43 -0.69
N GLY A 122 -9.84 -1.41 -1.97
CA GLY A 122 -9.07 -0.34 -2.60
C GLY A 122 -9.98 0.75 -3.19
N CYS A 123 -9.60 2.03 -3.07
CA CYS A 123 -10.44 3.14 -3.49
C CYS A 123 -10.59 3.29 -5.03
N ALA A 124 -9.88 2.48 -5.82
CA ALA A 124 -10.11 2.42 -7.27
C ALA A 124 -11.34 1.59 -7.64
N THR A 125 -11.72 0.62 -6.79
CA THR A 125 -12.78 -0.36 -7.08
C THR A 125 -13.88 -0.41 -6.03
N SER A 126 -13.63 0.08 -4.82
CA SER A 126 -14.55 0.03 -3.70
C SER A 126 -14.92 1.43 -3.20
N ALA A 127 -16.17 1.57 -2.70
CA ALA A 127 -16.59 2.77 -1.99
C ALA A 127 -15.95 2.84 -0.59
N PRO A 128 -15.85 4.04 0.03
CA PRO A 128 -15.37 4.17 1.41
C PRO A 128 -16.20 3.32 2.43
N PRO A 129 -15.56 2.74 3.45
CA PRO A 129 -14.13 2.86 3.79
C PRO A 129 -13.23 2.03 2.88
N CYS A 130 -12.27 2.69 2.21
CA CYS A 130 -11.35 2.07 1.28
C CYS A 130 -9.92 2.56 1.52
N TYR A 131 -8.93 1.73 1.16
CA TYR A 131 -7.52 2.05 1.31
C TYR A 131 -6.99 2.79 0.07
N LYS A 132 -6.23 3.85 0.31
CA LYS A 132 -5.49 4.61 -0.71
C LYS A 132 -4.08 4.89 -0.21
N PHE A 133 -3.13 4.87 -1.12
CA PHE A 133 -1.78 5.30 -0.81
C PHE A 133 -1.72 6.82 -0.69
N THR A 134 -1.14 7.29 0.41
CA THR A 134 -0.90 8.71 0.64
C THR A 134 0.61 8.97 0.61
N PRO A 135 1.11 9.80 -0.31
CA PRO A 135 2.51 10.17 -0.34
C PRO A 135 2.88 10.98 0.91
N LEU A 136 4.11 10.81 1.40
CA LEU A 136 4.66 11.61 2.51
C LEU A 136 4.93 13.05 2.08
N ILE A 137 5.35 13.20 0.82
CA ILE A 137 5.57 14.49 0.20
C ILE A 137 4.35 14.81 -0.66
N SER A 138 3.46 15.68 -0.16
CA SER A 138 2.24 16.06 -0.87
C SER A 138 2.48 16.98 -2.06
N GLY A 139 3.68 17.57 -2.18
CA GLY A 139 4.06 18.39 -3.31
C GLY A 139 5.43 19.04 -3.13
N ALA A 140 6.08 19.36 -4.23
CA ALA A 140 7.33 20.10 -4.27
C ALA A 140 7.39 20.97 -5.54
N PHE A 141 7.92 22.18 -5.43
CA PHE A 141 8.12 23.12 -6.55
C PHE A 141 6.86 23.35 -7.42
N GLY A 142 5.67 23.40 -6.79
CA GLY A 142 4.39 23.61 -7.50
C GLY A 142 3.79 22.34 -8.12
N VAL A 143 4.44 21.19 -8.02
CA VAL A 143 3.91 19.88 -8.42
C VAL A 143 3.24 19.20 -7.24
N ASN A 144 1.96 18.86 -7.36
CA ASN A 144 1.21 18.11 -6.34
C ASN A 144 1.30 16.61 -6.62
N PHE A 145 1.76 15.86 -5.60
CA PHE A 145 1.72 14.41 -5.59
C PHE A 145 0.41 13.96 -4.94
N GLY A 146 -0.57 13.61 -5.76
CA GLY A 146 -1.87 13.14 -5.30
C GLY A 146 -1.83 11.76 -4.66
N THR A 147 -2.92 11.39 -3.99
CA THR A 147 -3.11 10.02 -3.49
C THR A 147 -3.23 9.04 -4.66
N VAL A 148 -2.65 7.84 -4.51
CA VAL A 148 -2.80 6.76 -5.48
C VAL A 148 -3.86 5.79 -4.97
N ASN A 149 -4.90 5.59 -5.78
CA ASN A 149 -5.93 4.61 -5.48
C ASN A 149 -5.51 3.25 -5.99
N PHE A 150 -5.43 2.28 -5.09
CA PHE A 150 -5.25 0.88 -5.46
C PHE A 150 -6.59 0.23 -5.80
N ALA A 151 -6.56 -0.80 -6.65
CA ALA A 151 -7.64 -1.76 -6.77
C ALA A 151 -7.70 -2.63 -5.50
N ASP A 152 -8.77 -3.42 -5.34
CA ASP A 152 -8.88 -4.37 -4.25
C ASP A 152 -7.69 -5.33 -4.25
N ILE A 153 -7.10 -5.56 -3.08
CA ILE A 153 -6.01 -6.53 -2.88
C ILE A 153 -6.64 -7.74 -2.21
N SER A 154 -6.72 -8.86 -2.93
CA SER A 154 -7.41 -10.07 -2.49
C SER A 154 -6.54 -11.32 -2.60
N ALA A 155 -6.83 -12.30 -1.76
CA ALA A 155 -6.32 -13.66 -1.81
C ALA A 155 -7.35 -14.66 -1.27
#